data_fc3f703f973a09a4a99e0088095888e0
#
_entry.id   fc3f703f973a09a4a99e0088095888e0
#
_cell.length_a   1.000
_cell.length_b   1.000
_cell.length_c   1.000
_cell.angle_alpha   90.00
_cell.angle_beta   90.00
_cell.angle_gamma   90.00
#
_symmetry.space_group_name_H-M   'P 1'
#
loop_
_entity.id
_entity.type
_entity.pdbx_description
1 polymer ?
#
loop_
_entity_poly.entity_id
_entity_poly.type
_entity_poly.pdbx_seq_one_letter_code
_entity_poly.pdbx_strand_id
1 'polypeptide(L)'
;MRLRVLAATVVVLPLLAACGDGSVAPSGGGRDLLANLPSCDRVPIDDDPEVDADVPGLALPEGSRVTAVVQQGVLTTVEATLRMSPLDVRAHYEQRTDIDVLRVEDEIFETEVLARTEARRMYLRASALCADGSSLTVVVGPDSEDAGLPEFRSGG
;
A
#
# COMPACT_ATOMS: atom_id res chain seq x y z
N MET A 1 -1.64 72.53 40.17
CA MET A 1 -1.03 71.89 39.03
C MET A 1 -1.25 70.39 39.23
N ARG A 2 -2.25 69.78 38.57
CA ARG A 2 -2.63 68.36 38.78
C ARG A 2 -2.29 67.58 37.52
N LEU A 3 -1.27 66.74 37.65
CA LEU A 3 -0.79 65.84 36.58
C LEU A 3 -1.72 64.63 36.48
N ARG A 4 -2.39 64.44 35.34
CA ARG A 4 -3.20 63.24 35.03
C ARG A 4 -2.31 62.27 34.30
N VAL A 5 -2.04 61.11 34.93
CA VAL A 5 -1.37 59.97 34.30
C VAL A 5 -2.43 59.16 33.60
N LEU A 6 -2.32 59.04 32.28
CA LEU A 6 -3.12 58.14 31.42
C LEU A 6 -2.42 56.77 31.41
N ALA A 7 -3.07 55.80 31.96
CA ALA A 7 -2.65 54.38 31.84
C ALA A 7 -3.15 53.82 30.52
N ALA A 8 -2.24 53.44 29.67
CA ALA A 8 -2.52 52.72 28.41
C ALA A 8 -2.55 51.22 28.70
N THR A 9 -3.71 50.62 28.59
CA THR A 9 -3.90 49.16 28.73
C THR A 9 -3.59 48.50 27.40
N VAL A 10 -2.46 47.78 27.32
CA VAL A 10 -2.11 46.95 26.17
C VAL A 10 -2.81 45.62 26.31
N VAL A 11 -3.79 45.35 25.43
CA VAL A 11 -4.45 44.05 25.30
C VAL A 11 -3.59 43.18 24.39
N VAL A 12 -2.91 42.19 24.98
CA VAL A 12 -2.21 41.15 24.22
C VAL A 12 -3.20 40.02 23.96
N LEU A 13 -3.61 39.87 22.68
CA LEU A 13 -4.36 38.69 22.23
C LEU A 13 -3.37 37.52 22.06
N PRO A 14 -3.60 36.37 22.70
CA PRO A 14 -2.87 35.16 22.38
C PRO A 14 -3.36 34.61 21.02
N LEU A 15 -2.49 34.61 20.01
CA LEU A 15 -2.66 33.79 18.83
C LEU A 15 -2.49 32.32 19.21
N LEU A 16 -3.59 31.62 19.37
CA LEU A 16 -3.61 30.15 19.43
C LEU A 16 -3.27 29.62 18.04
N ALA A 17 -1.99 29.30 17.81
CA ALA A 17 -1.57 28.47 16.70
C ALA A 17 -2.07 27.05 16.97
N ALA A 18 -3.22 26.69 16.42
CA ALA A 18 -3.67 25.31 16.33
C ALA A 18 -2.77 24.59 15.29
N CYS A 19 -1.69 23.96 15.73
CA CYS A 19 -1.05 22.88 14.98
C CYS A 19 -2.05 21.73 14.97
N GLY A 20 -2.86 21.67 13.91
CA GLY A 20 -3.62 20.49 13.59
C GLY A 20 -2.62 19.41 13.17
N ASP A 21 -2.44 18.37 14.00
CA ASP A 21 -1.93 17.08 13.54
C ASP A 21 -2.88 16.57 12.47
N GLY A 22 -2.51 16.86 11.22
CA GLY A 22 -3.20 16.35 10.05
C GLY A 22 -2.90 14.86 9.88
N SER A 23 -3.46 14.03 10.74
CA SER A 23 -3.74 12.65 10.38
C SER A 23 -4.79 12.72 9.27
N VAL A 24 -4.33 12.79 8.03
CA VAL A 24 -5.20 12.61 6.86
C VAL A 24 -5.62 11.15 6.90
N ALA A 25 -6.75 10.88 7.55
CA ALA A 25 -7.47 9.65 7.32
C ALA A 25 -7.63 9.51 5.79
N PRO A 26 -7.40 8.31 5.18
CA PRO A 26 -7.58 8.13 3.76
C PRO A 26 -8.98 8.63 3.41
N SER A 27 -9.02 9.76 2.73
CA SER A 27 -10.25 10.43 2.34
C SER A 27 -11.08 9.43 1.55
N GLY A 28 -12.35 9.29 1.85
CA GLY A 28 -13.29 8.36 1.18
C GLY A 28 -13.30 8.44 -0.35
N GLY A 29 -12.72 9.49 -0.92
CA GLY A 29 -12.59 9.69 -2.36
C GLY A 29 -11.82 8.59 -3.12
N GLY A 30 -10.82 7.93 -2.50
CA GLY A 30 -10.11 6.83 -3.17
C GLY A 30 -10.99 5.60 -3.38
N ARG A 31 -11.78 5.23 -2.36
CA ARG A 31 -12.74 4.11 -2.46
C ARG A 31 -13.87 4.40 -3.44
N ASP A 32 -14.33 5.66 -3.50
CA ASP A 32 -15.36 6.07 -4.45
C ASP A 32 -14.87 5.96 -5.90
N LEU A 33 -13.57 6.24 -6.16
CA LEU A 33 -12.98 6.08 -7.48
C LEU A 33 -12.86 4.60 -7.88
N LEU A 34 -12.46 3.72 -6.96
CA LEU A 34 -12.44 2.27 -7.20
C LEU A 34 -13.84 1.72 -7.46
N ALA A 35 -14.86 2.21 -6.76
CA ALA A 35 -16.25 1.80 -6.95
C ALA A 35 -16.81 2.15 -8.35
N ASN A 36 -16.15 3.05 -9.10
CA ASN A 36 -16.50 3.32 -10.50
C ASN A 36 -15.93 2.29 -11.50
N LEU A 37 -15.04 1.40 -11.06
CA LEU A 37 -14.58 0.29 -11.89
C LEU A 37 -15.70 -0.75 -12.07
N PRO A 38 -15.61 -1.59 -13.11
CA PRO A 38 -16.53 -2.72 -13.26
C PRO A 38 -16.54 -3.60 -12.01
N SER A 39 -17.69 -4.17 -11.66
CA SER A 39 -17.75 -5.25 -10.66
C SER A 39 -16.90 -6.44 -11.09
N CYS A 40 -16.19 -7.09 -10.15
CA CYS A 40 -15.36 -8.25 -10.41
C CYS A 40 -16.13 -9.45 -10.99
N ASP A 41 -17.44 -9.49 -10.87
CA ASP A 41 -18.28 -10.52 -11.53
C ASP A 41 -18.36 -10.35 -13.07
N ARG A 42 -17.88 -9.21 -13.59
CA ARG A 42 -17.85 -8.89 -15.03
C ARG A 42 -16.43 -8.89 -15.59
N VAL A 43 -15.44 -9.19 -14.78
CA VAL A 43 -14.02 -9.27 -15.15
C VAL A 43 -13.56 -10.71 -14.97
N PRO A 44 -12.81 -11.29 -15.90
CA PRO A 44 -12.35 -12.69 -15.81
C PRO A 44 -11.22 -12.86 -14.78
N ILE A 45 -11.47 -12.45 -13.54
CA ILE A 45 -10.46 -12.48 -12.45
C ILE A 45 -10.09 -13.91 -12.03
N ASP A 46 -10.99 -14.87 -12.26
CA ASP A 46 -10.83 -16.27 -11.87
C ASP A 46 -10.66 -17.22 -13.07
N ASP A 47 -10.53 -16.69 -14.29
CA ASP A 47 -10.52 -17.50 -15.53
C ASP A 47 -9.18 -18.22 -15.78
N ASP A 48 -8.06 -17.63 -15.33
CA ASP A 48 -6.75 -18.24 -15.48
C ASP A 48 -6.60 -19.48 -14.59
N PRO A 49 -5.91 -20.53 -15.04
CA PRO A 49 -5.69 -21.72 -14.24
C PRO A 49 -4.85 -21.39 -13.01
N GLU A 50 -5.24 -21.95 -11.87
CA GLU A 50 -4.47 -21.82 -10.63
C GLU A 50 -3.22 -22.68 -10.70
N VAL A 51 -2.08 -22.13 -10.26
CA VAL A 51 -0.78 -22.78 -10.21
C VAL A 51 -0.34 -22.89 -8.75
N ASP A 52 0.19 -24.05 -8.39
CA ASP A 52 0.80 -24.23 -7.06
C ASP A 52 2.08 -23.42 -6.94
N ALA A 53 2.24 -22.66 -5.86
CA ALA A 53 3.34 -21.74 -5.64
C ALA A 53 4.00 -22.00 -4.28
N ASP A 54 4.89 -22.98 -4.22
CA ASP A 54 5.80 -23.17 -3.08
C ASP A 54 7.06 -22.30 -3.30
N VAL A 55 6.94 -21.00 -2.98
CA VAL A 55 8.03 -20.03 -3.12
C VAL A 55 8.48 -19.56 -1.74
N PRO A 56 9.69 -19.92 -1.28
CA PRO A 56 10.20 -19.47 0.01
C PRO A 56 10.19 -17.94 0.13
N GLY A 57 9.60 -17.42 1.19
CA GLY A 57 9.47 -15.99 1.42
C GLY A 57 8.28 -15.32 0.72
N LEU A 58 7.46 -16.06 0.01
CA LEU A 58 6.19 -15.56 -0.53
C LEU A 58 5.14 -15.47 0.60
N ALA A 59 4.51 -14.32 0.73
CA ALA A 59 3.55 -14.06 1.80
C ALA A 59 2.32 -13.32 1.26
N LEU A 60 1.56 -13.98 0.39
CA LEU A 60 0.34 -13.44 -0.21
C LEU A 60 -0.81 -13.31 0.81
N PRO A 61 -1.76 -12.39 0.58
CA PRO A 61 -3.02 -12.37 1.32
C PRO A 61 -3.81 -13.66 1.09
N GLU A 62 -4.60 -14.06 2.08
CA GLU A 62 -5.49 -15.21 1.95
C GLU A 62 -6.49 -15.00 0.80
N GLY A 63 -6.77 -16.06 0.05
CA GLY A 63 -7.63 -16.02 -1.13
C GLY A 63 -6.96 -15.52 -2.39
N SER A 64 -5.64 -15.26 -2.36
CA SER A 64 -4.87 -15.01 -3.58
C SER A 64 -4.82 -16.25 -4.44
N ARG A 65 -5.12 -16.11 -5.73
CA ARG A 65 -5.06 -17.15 -6.74
C ARG A 65 -3.83 -16.95 -7.60
N VAL A 66 -2.82 -17.79 -7.46
CA VAL A 66 -1.60 -17.74 -8.27
C VAL A 66 -1.89 -18.26 -9.67
N THR A 67 -1.48 -17.51 -10.68
CA THR A 67 -1.69 -17.85 -12.11
C THR A 67 -0.39 -18.14 -12.84
N ALA A 68 0.74 -17.65 -12.34
CA ALA A 68 2.05 -17.97 -12.91
C ALA A 68 3.17 -17.85 -11.86
N VAL A 69 4.21 -18.67 -12.04
CA VAL A 69 5.47 -18.61 -11.29
C VAL A 69 6.63 -18.68 -12.27
N VAL A 70 7.50 -17.69 -12.27
CA VAL A 70 8.66 -17.61 -13.18
C VAL A 70 9.94 -17.36 -12.37
N GLN A 71 10.89 -18.26 -12.48
CA GLN A 71 12.20 -18.10 -11.84
C GLN A 71 13.22 -17.49 -12.82
N GLN A 72 13.88 -16.42 -12.39
CA GLN A 72 14.95 -15.76 -13.15
C GLN A 72 16.17 -15.55 -12.25
N GLY A 73 17.14 -16.43 -12.34
CA GLY A 73 18.33 -16.39 -11.48
C GLY A 73 17.95 -16.57 -10.01
N VAL A 74 18.22 -15.56 -9.20
CA VAL A 74 17.92 -15.55 -7.74
C VAL A 74 16.55 -15.01 -7.41
N LEU A 75 15.83 -14.47 -8.39
CA LEU A 75 14.52 -13.90 -8.25
C LEU A 75 13.43 -14.88 -8.72
N THR A 76 12.31 -14.87 -8.04
CA THR A 76 11.09 -15.56 -8.44
C THR A 76 9.98 -14.55 -8.57
N THR A 77 9.39 -14.46 -9.74
CA THR A 77 8.20 -13.63 -10.00
C THR A 77 6.95 -14.50 -9.92
N VAL A 78 5.96 -14.03 -9.19
CA VAL A 78 4.66 -14.67 -9.03
C VAL A 78 3.59 -13.71 -9.52
N GLU A 79 2.72 -14.18 -10.42
CA GLU A 79 1.52 -13.47 -10.83
C GLU A 79 0.32 -14.11 -10.14
N ALA A 80 -0.57 -13.27 -9.63
CA ALA A 80 -1.78 -13.73 -8.96
C ALA A 80 -2.94 -12.75 -9.16
N THR A 81 -4.14 -13.22 -8.87
CA THR A 81 -5.34 -12.39 -8.73
C THR A 81 -5.88 -12.49 -7.32
N LEU A 82 -6.59 -11.48 -6.89
CA LEU A 82 -7.15 -11.41 -5.54
C LEU A 82 -8.42 -10.58 -5.53
N ARG A 83 -9.49 -11.06 -4.87
CA ARG A 83 -10.72 -10.30 -4.61
C ARG A 83 -10.53 -9.36 -3.42
N MET A 84 -9.67 -8.38 -3.61
CA MET A 84 -9.35 -7.33 -2.65
C MET A 84 -8.87 -6.10 -3.43
N SER A 85 -9.36 -4.90 -3.09
CA SER A 85 -8.89 -3.67 -3.73
C SER A 85 -7.43 -3.36 -3.36
N PRO A 86 -6.69 -2.56 -4.14
CA PRO A 86 -5.32 -2.16 -3.77
C PRO A 86 -5.24 -1.51 -2.39
N LEU A 87 -6.21 -0.68 -2.00
CA LEU A 87 -6.27 -0.06 -0.68
C LEU A 87 -6.48 -1.08 0.45
N ASP A 88 -7.24 -2.14 0.19
CA ASP A 88 -7.42 -3.21 1.17
C ASP A 88 -6.19 -4.12 1.24
N VAL A 89 -5.46 -4.34 0.13
CA VAL A 89 -4.15 -5.01 0.11
C VAL A 89 -3.15 -4.22 0.96
N ARG A 90 -3.09 -2.89 0.81
CA ARG A 90 -2.30 -2.03 1.68
C ARG A 90 -2.62 -2.25 3.16
N ALA A 91 -3.91 -2.11 3.53
CA ALA A 91 -4.37 -2.27 4.90
C ALA A 91 -4.05 -3.66 5.47
N HIS A 92 -4.12 -4.72 4.63
CA HIS A 92 -3.72 -6.06 5.00
C HIS A 92 -2.25 -6.11 5.42
N TYR A 93 -1.33 -5.59 4.62
CA TYR A 93 0.10 -5.62 4.95
C TYR A 93 0.46 -4.72 6.12
N GLU A 94 -0.13 -3.52 6.24
CA GLU A 94 0.11 -2.62 7.38
C GLU A 94 -0.30 -3.23 8.74
N GLN A 95 -1.21 -4.20 8.74
CA GLN A 95 -1.69 -4.87 9.96
C GLN A 95 -0.94 -6.18 10.28
N ARG A 96 -0.09 -6.67 9.38
CA ARG A 96 0.66 -7.91 9.60
C ARG A 96 1.77 -7.71 10.62
N THR A 97 1.91 -8.69 11.52
CA THR A 97 2.94 -8.71 12.57
C THR A 97 3.90 -9.88 12.44
N ASP A 98 3.65 -10.77 11.50
CA ASP A 98 4.43 -11.98 11.23
C ASP A 98 5.50 -11.79 10.14
N ILE A 99 5.49 -10.64 9.47
CA ILE A 99 6.50 -10.21 8.52
C ILE A 99 6.96 -8.79 8.87
N ASP A 100 8.15 -8.41 8.39
CA ASP A 100 8.70 -7.07 8.57
C ASP A 100 8.37 -6.23 7.33
N VAL A 101 7.36 -5.38 7.42
CA VAL A 101 6.96 -4.46 6.35
C VAL A 101 7.92 -3.28 6.33
N LEU A 102 8.76 -3.18 5.29
CA LEU A 102 9.81 -2.18 5.17
C LEU A 102 9.31 -0.88 4.53
N ARG A 103 8.40 -0.97 3.56
CA ARG A 103 7.83 0.18 2.86
C ARG A 103 6.47 -0.18 2.27
N VAL A 104 5.55 0.76 2.34
CA VAL A 104 4.26 0.69 1.64
C VAL A 104 4.02 2.05 1.00
N GLU A 105 3.64 2.02 -0.27
CA GLU A 105 3.17 3.19 -0.99
C GLU A 105 1.88 2.85 -1.71
N ASP A 106 1.01 3.83 -1.86
CA ASP A 106 -0.25 3.67 -2.56
C ASP A 106 -0.56 4.85 -3.47
N GLU A 107 -1.07 4.50 -4.61
CA GLU A 107 -1.94 5.34 -5.44
C GLU A 107 -3.33 4.69 -5.42
N ILE A 108 -4.38 5.40 -5.80
CA ILE A 108 -5.75 4.89 -5.64
C ILE A 108 -5.97 3.54 -6.33
N PHE A 109 -5.34 3.34 -7.50
CA PHE A 109 -5.47 2.15 -8.33
C PHE A 109 -4.31 1.16 -8.19
N GLU A 110 -3.31 1.50 -7.40
CA GLU A 110 -2.12 0.67 -7.21
C GLU A 110 -1.60 0.79 -5.78
N THR A 111 -1.08 -0.31 -5.24
CA THR A 111 -0.36 -0.35 -3.97
C THR A 111 0.91 -1.14 -4.15
N GLU A 112 2.01 -0.61 -3.65
CA GLU A 112 3.30 -1.27 -3.65
C GLU A 112 3.75 -1.56 -2.21
N VAL A 113 4.26 -2.76 -1.98
CA VAL A 113 4.72 -3.22 -0.67
C VAL A 113 6.11 -3.83 -0.81
N LEU A 114 7.04 -3.41 0.03
CA LEU A 114 8.30 -4.10 0.26
C LEU A 114 8.28 -4.70 1.66
N ALA A 115 8.48 -6.00 1.76
CA ALA A 115 8.51 -6.69 3.03
C ALA A 115 9.71 -7.65 3.12
N ARG A 116 10.13 -7.94 4.35
CA ARG A 116 11.07 -9.01 4.67
C ARG A 116 10.30 -10.17 5.28
N THR A 117 10.50 -11.35 4.74
CA THR A 117 9.91 -12.60 5.20
C THR A 117 11.02 -13.61 5.41
N GLU A 118 11.25 -14.09 6.63
CA GLU A 118 12.38 -14.95 6.96
C GLU A 118 13.72 -14.35 6.49
N ALA A 119 14.43 -15.02 5.57
CA ALA A 119 15.71 -14.58 5.00
C ALA A 119 15.55 -14.07 3.56
N ARG A 120 14.38 -13.57 3.19
CA ARG A 120 14.03 -13.11 1.84
C ARG A 120 13.42 -11.73 1.88
N ARG A 121 13.54 -11.00 0.78
CA ARG A 121 12.72 -9.80 0.51
C ARG A 121 11.66 -10.12 -0.54
N MET A 122 10.51 -9.54 -0.34
CA MET A 122 9.36 -9.63 -1.23
C MET A 122 8.94 -8.22 -1.60
N TYR A 123 8.93 -7.92 -2.90
CA TYR A 123 8.23 -6.77 -3.46
C TYR A 123 6.90 -7.25 -4.02
N LEU A 124 5.82 -6.55 -3.71
CA LEU A 124 4.49 -6.82 -4.22
C LEU A 124 3.91 -5.54 -4.80
N ARG A 125 3.30 -5.65 -5.97
CA ARG A 125 2.47 -4.62 -6.55
C ARG A 125 1.08 -5.17 -6.77
N ALA A 126 0.07 -4.49 -6.23
CA ALA A 126 -1.34 -4.75 -6.43
C ALA A 126 -1.92 -3.66 -7.31
N SER A 127 -2.46 -3.99 -8.48
CA SER A 127 -3.10 -3.04 -9.39
C SER A 127 -4.57 -3.39 -9.55
N ALA A 128 -5.45 -2.40 -9.48
CA ALA A 128 -6.90 -2.60 -9.56
C ALA A 128 -7.31 -3.22 -10.90
N LEU A 129 -8.01 -4.34 -10.86
CA LEU A 129 -8.66 -4.98 -12.01
C LEU A 129 -10.16 -4.64 -12.08
N CYS A 130 -10.79 -4.51 -10.95
CA CYS A 130 -12.22 -4.27 -10.76
C CYS A 130 -12.44 -3.56 -9.43
N ALA A 131 -13.68 -3.21 -9.11
CA ALA A 131 -14.00 -2.38 -7.94
C ALA A 131 -13.42 -2.92 -6.61
N ASP A 132 -13.39 -4.23 -6.46
CA ASP A 132 -12.99 -4.97 -5.27
C ASP A 132 -12.00 -6.11 -5.57
N GLY A 133 -11.20 -5.98 -6.64
CA GLY A 133 -10.22 -6.97 -7.04
C GLY A 133 -8.97 -6.39 -7.67
N SER A 134 -7.85 -7.09 -7.50
CA SER A 134 -6.52 -6.71 -7.97
C SER A 134 -5.82 -7.84 -8.71
N SER A 135 -4.96 -7.45 -9.66
CA SER A 135 -3.83 -8.28 -10.09
C SER A 135 -2.65 -8.03 -9.17
N LEU A 136 -1.92 -9.08 -8.85
CA LEU A 136 -0.72 -9.03 -8.04
C LEU A 136 0.47 -9.46 -8.88
N THR A 137 1.52 -8.65 -8.90
CA THR A 137 2.85 -9.03 -9.36
C THR A 137 3.77 -9.04 -8.14
N VAL A 138 4.34 -10.18 -7.82
CA VAL A 138 5.20 -10.34 -6.66
C VAL A 138 6.57 -10.82 -7.08
N VAL A 139 7.62 -10.19 -6.58
CA VAL A 139 9.00 -10.61 -6.82
C VAL A 139 9.65 -10.95 -5.49
N VAL A 140 10.12 -12.19 -5.35
CA VAL A 140 10.81 -12.66 -4.16
C VAL A 140 12.28 -12.88 -4.49
N GLY A 141 13.18 -12.36 -3.64
CA GLY A 141 14.61 -12.46 -3.81
C GLY A 141 15.36 -12.63 -2.49
N PRO A 142 16.70 -12.67 -2.51
CA PRO A 142 17.52 -12.65 -1.30
C PRO A 142 17.25 -11.41 -0.45
N ASP A 143 17.48 -11.49 0.87
CA ASP A 143 17.45 -10.32 1.75
C ASP A 143 18.72 -9.48 1.58
N SER A 144 18.79 -8.76 0.47
CA SER A 144 19.88 -7.87 0.10
C SER A 144 19.32 -6.64 -0.62
N GLU A 145 19.95 -5.48 -0.43
CA GLU A 145 19.60 -4.26 -1.17
C GLU A 145 19.94 -4.40 -2.66
N ASP A 146 20.97 -5.18 -2.99
CA ASP A 146 21.40 -5.45 -4.35
C ASP A 146 20.70 -6.66 -4.99
N ALA A 147 19.62 -7.15 -4.40
CA ALA A 147 18.90 -8.34 -4.88
C ALA A 147 18.29 -8.16 -6.29
N GLY A 148 18.17 -6.94 -6.77
CA GLY A 148 17.56 -6.63 -8.06
C GLY A 148 16.02 -6.67 -8.03
N LEU A 149 15.42 -6.50 -6.86
CA LEU A 149 13.97 -6.31 -6.72
C LEU A 149 13.54 -5.04 -7.45
N PRO A 150 12.27 -4.97 -7.92
CA PRO A 150 11.74 -3.77 -8.54
C PRO A 150 11.85 -2.55 -7.61
N GLU A 151 12.09 -1.39 -8.20
CA GLU A 151 11.98 -0.11 -7.50
C GLU A 151 10.52 0.33 -7.46
N PHE A 152 10.15 1.09 -6.42
CA PHE A 152 8.83 1.68 -6.30
C PHE A 152 8.61 2.69 -7.42
N ARG A 153 7.43 2.67 -8.02
CA ARG A 153 7.05 3.57 -9.12
C ARG A 153 6.59 4.92 -8.64
N SER A 154 6.21 5.01 -7.37
CA SER A 154 5.67 6.20 -6.76
C SER A 154 6.73 7.27 -6.60
N GLY A 155 6.39 8.47 -6.95
CA GLY A 155 7.17 9.64 -6.67
C GLY A 155 7.40 10.53 -7.89
N GLY A 156 6.36 10.75 -8.67
CA GLY A 156 6.27 11.86 -9.60
C GLY A 156 5.58 13.05 -8.96
#